data_6f18ea1c9bdecb1a5c9517586fea9532
#
_entry.id   6f18ea1c9bdecb1a5c9517586fea9532
#
_cell.length_a   1.000
_cell.length_b   1.000
_cell.length_c   1.000
_cell.angle_alpha   90.00
_cell.angle_beta   90.00
_cell.angle_gamma   90.00
#
_symmetry.space_group_name_H-M   'P 1'
#
loop_
_entity.id
_entity.type
_entity.pdbx_description
1 polymer ?
#
loop_
_entity_poly.entity_id
_entity_poly.type
_entity_poly.pdbx_seq_one_letter_code
_entity_poly.pdbx_strand_id
1 'polypeptide(L)'
;SAASDVYKRQGLQILATPRGYLMDSPSVQEDKNLGMIACRHTPEQLRDELYTIVDGGATVVDVTIEHTLYGELSGKLDLASRYDVDAFIRKVEEEKNSIPLSALTDGVHLHRIRYRDAESFTRIKEALREKHILID
;
A
#
# COMPACT_ATOMS: atom_id res chain seq x y z
N SER A 1 15.41 6.97 4.98
CA SER A 1 14.89 7.92 4.01
C SER A 1 14.17 9.04 4.71
N ALA A 2 13.82 10.03 4.00
CA ALA A 2 13.12 11.14 4.59
C ALA A 2 11.79 10.69 5.16
N ALA A 3 11.16 9.76 4.52
CA ALA A 3 9.90 9.25 4.98
C ALA A 3 10.03 8.60 6.34
N SER A 4 11.05 7.80 6.51
CA SER A 4 11.26 7.17 7.77
C SER A 4 11.53 8.17 8.85
N ASP A 5 12.26 9.20 8.53
CA ASP A 5 12.58 10.21 9.50
C ASP A 5 11.36 10.98 9.95
N VAL A 6 10.45 11.22 9.04
CA VAL A 6 9.22 11.91 9.37
C VAL A 6 8.39 11.08 10.32
N TYR A 7 8.27 9.80 10.07
CA TYR A 7 7.55 8.96 10.96
C TYR A 7 8.15 8.98 12.32
N LYS A 8 9.44 8.86 12.46
CA LYS A 8 10.06 8.84 13.73
C LYS A 8 9.84 10.12 14.49
N ARG A 9 9.95 11.24 13.81
CA ARG A 9 9.78 12.50 14.50
C ARG A 9 8.37 12.69 15.01
N GLN A 10 7.41 12.11 14.38
CA GLN A 10 6.04 12.29 14.80
C GLN A 10 5.54 11.20 15.70
N GLY A 11 6.36 10.26 16.03
CA GLY A 11 5.93 9.22 16.94
C GLY A 11 5.09 8.15 16.32
N LEU A 12 5.03 8.14 15.02
CA LEU A 12 4.25 7.12 14.38
C LEU A 12 5.06 5.88 14.28
N GLN A 13 4.53 4.80 14.70
CA GLN A 13 5.25 3.69 14.64
C GLN A 13 5.06 2.85 13.59
N ILE A 14 4.24 3.02 12.80
CA ILE A 14 3.98 2.25 11.80
C ILE A 14 5.07 1.64 11.14
N LEU A 15 5.84 2.18 10.48
CA LEU A 15 6.85 1.59 9.87
C LEU A 15 8.05 1.70 10.43
N ALA A 16 8.10 2.30 11.34
CA ALA A 16 9.28 2.58 11.81
C ALA A 16 10.11 1.56 12.17
N THR A 17 9.65 0.79 12.56
CA THR A 17 10.37 -0.05 13.12
C THR A 17 11.41 -0.52 12.48
N PRO A 18 11.55 -1.03 12.00
CA PRO A 18 12.52 -1.67 11.54
C PRO A 18 13.51 -1.21 10.92
N ARG A 19 13.53 -0.44 10.75
CA ARG A 19 14.32 -0.03 10.10
C ARG A 19 15.40 -0.53 10.32
N GLY A 20 15.64 -0.36 10.97
CA GLY A 20 16.79 -0.56 11.11
C GLY A 20 17.09 -1.93 11.08
N TYR A 21 16.74 -2.45 11.54
CA TYR A 21 17.06 -3.57 11.73
C TYR A 21 16.80 -4.46 10.84
N LEU A 22 16.08 -4.22 10.36
CA LEU A 22 15.68 -5.00 9.60
C LEU A 22 16.50 -5.53 8.76
N MET A 23 17.17 -5.11 8.59
CA MET A 23 17.94 -5.46 7.72
C MET A 23 18.32 -6.67 7.72
N ASP A 24 18.09 -7.14 8.29
CA ASP A 24 18.51 -8.20 8.38
C ASP A 24 18.03 -9.03 7.74
N SER A 25 18.09 -9.27 7.35
CA SER A 25 18.24 -10.15 6.97
C SER A 25 17.57 -11.02 6.11
N PRO A 26 16.83 -11.86 6.46
CA PRO A 26 16.21 -12.73 5.57
C PRO A 26 15.33 -12.02 4.64
N SER A 27 14.86 -10.93 5.04
CA SER A 27 13.96 -10.22 4.24
C SER A 27 14.60 -9.61 3.04
N VAL A 28 15.88 -9.54 3.01
CA VAL A 28 16.56 -8.97 1.89
C VAL A 28 16.22 -9.73 0.61
N GLN A 29 16.13 -11.03 0.69
CA GLN A 29 15.80 -11.79 -0.45
C GLN A 29 14.42 -11.52 -0.92
N GLU A 30 13.49 -11.35 -0.02
CA GLU A 30 12.13 -11.09 -0.41
C GLU A 30 12.00 -9.73 -0.99
N ASP A 31 12.84 -8.80 -0.60
CA ASP A 31 12.74 -7.45 -1.08
C ASP A 31 13.13 -7.31 -2.54
N LYS A 32 13.72 -8.31 -3.15
CA LYS A 32 14.04 -8.20 -4.51
C LYS A 32 12.83 -8.03 -5.35
N ASN A 33 11.67 -8.53 -4.94
CA ASN A 33 10.44 -8.42 -5.69
C ASN A 33 9.47 -7.46 -5.02
N LEU A 34 9.99 -6.41 -4.46
CA LEU A 34 9.15 -5.42 -3.82
C LEU A 34 9.12 -4.19 -4.71
N GLY A 35 7.98 -3.75 -5.11
CA GLY A 35 7.83 -2.57 -5.96
C GLY A 35 6.89 -1.57 -5.35
N MET A 36 6.87 -0.37 -5.90
CA MET A 36 5.98 0.67 -5.40
C MET A 36 5.15 1.20 -6.56
N ILE A 37 3.87 1.40 -6.34
CA ILE A 37 2.99 1.98 -7.34
C ILE A 37 2.28 3.18 -6.74
N ALA A 38 1.99 4.15 -7.58
CA ALA A 38 1.24 5.34 -7.17
C ALA A 38 -0.15 5.24 -7.78
N CYS A 39 -1.15 5.42 -6.97
CA CYS A 39 -2.52 5.22 -7.40
C CYS A 39 -3.42 6.37 -6.97
N ARG A 40 -4.52 6.50 -7.68
CA ARG A 40 -5.53 7.44 -7.30
C ARG A 40 -6.88 6.84 -7.66
N HIS A 41 -7.80 6.81 -6.72
CA HIS A 41 -9.14 6.28 -7.00
C HIS A 41 -10.14 6.85 -6.02
N THR A 42 -11.41 6.65 -6.33
CA THR A 42 -12.49 7.04 -5.43
C THR A 42 -12.67 5.95 -4.40
N PRO A 43 -13.36 6.22 -3.31
CA PRO A 43 -13.60 5.19 -2.31
C PRO A 43 -14.30 3.95 -2.88
N GLU A 44 -15.15 4.13 -3.88
CA GLU A 44 -15.84 3.01 -4.47
C GLU A 44 -14.91 2.09 -5.23
N GLN A 45 -13.75 2.57 -5.63
CA GLN A 45 -12.80 1.78 -6.37
C GLN A 45 -11.80 1.05 -5.50
N LEU A 46 -11.90 1.18 -4.20
CA LEU A 46 -10.93 0.57 -3.29
C LEU A 46 -10.86 -0.94 -3.48
N ARG A 47 -12.00 -1.60 -3.54
CA ARG A 47 -12.02 -3.05 -3.70
C ARG A 47 -11.41 -3.44 -5.05
N ASP A 48 -11.74 -2.71 -6.11
CA ASP A 48 -11.25 -3.02 -7.42
C ASP A 48 -9.74 -2.89 -7.50
N GLU A 49 -9.18 -1.86 -6.89
CA GLU A 49 -7.75 -1.67 -6.85
C GLU A 49 -7.07 -2.85 -6.16
N LEU A 50 -7.55 -3.20 -4.99
CA LEU A 50 -6.89 -4.22 -4.20
C LEU A 50 -7.07 -5.62 -4.82
N TYR A 51 -8.24 -5.89 -5.38
CA TYR A 51 -8.47 -7.15 -6.07
C TYR A 51 -7.53 -7.27 -7.28
N THR A 52 -7.34 -6.20 -8.03
CA THR A 52 -6.49 -6.23 -9.20
C THR A 52 -5.07 -6.65 -8.81
N ILE A 53 -4.60 -6.14 -7.69
CA ILE A 53 -3.24 -6.45 -7.25
C ILE A 53 -3.13 -7.90 -6.79
N VAL A 54 -4.05 -8.35 -5.95
CA VAL A 54 -3.94 -9.72 -5.43
C VAL A 54 -4.25 -10.76 -6.50
N ASP A 55 -5.14 -10.43 -7.45
CA ASP A 55 -5.42 -11.35 -8.54
C ASP A 55 -4.19 -11.55 -9.41
N GLY A 56 -3.30 -10.59 -9.44
CA GLY A 56 -2.05 -10.72 -10.17
C GLY A 56 -0.99 -11.50 -9.41
N GLY A 57 -1.34 -12.04 -8.26
CA GLY A 57 -0.41 -12.85 -7.49
C GLY A 57 0.47 -12.06 -6.55
N ALA A 58 0.14 -10.81 -6.29
CA ALA A 58 0.97 -9.97 -5.43
C ALA A 58 0.33 -9.75 -4.06
N THR A 59 1.14 -9.29 -3.12
CA THR A 59 0.67 -8.93 -1.80
C THR A 59 0.76 -7.42 -1.66
N VAL A 60 -0.31 -6.80 -1.19
CA VAL A 60 -0.30 -5.37 -0.91
C VAL A 60 0.29 -5.22 0.48
N VAL A 61 1.50 -4.70 0.55
CA VAL A 61 2.22 -4.64 1.82
C VAL A 61 1.70 -3.50 2.68
N ASP A 62 1.57 -2.33 2.11
CA ASP A 62 1.13 -1.17 2.90
C ASP A 62 0.53 -0.09 2.00
N VAL A 63 0.10 0.98 2.61
CA VAL A 63 -0.37 2.16 1.91
C VAL A 63 0.33 3.36 2.53
N THR A 64 0.77 4.30 1.71
CA THR A 64 1.44 5.51 2.17
C THR A 64 0.84 6.72 1.48
N ILE A 65 0.65 7.78 2.22
CA ILE A 65 0.17 9.04 1.67
C ILE A 65 1.09 10.16 2.15
N GLU A 66 1.02 11.30 1.46
CA GLU A 66 1.74 12.48 1.92
C GLU A 66 0.73 13.45 2.43
N HIS A 67 0.67 13.66 3.71
CA HIS A 67 -0.31 14.54 4.35
C HIS A 67 0.33 15.92 4.54
N THR A 68 -0.41 16.97 4.22
CA THR A 68 0.17 18.31 4.26
C THR A 68 0.63 18.70 5.66
N LEU A 69 -0.02 18.18 6.68
CA LEU A 69 0.31 18.55 8.02
C LEU A 69 1.32 17.61 8.64
N TYR A 70 1.18 16.33 8.46
CA TYR A 70 2.00 15.37 9.15
C TYR A 70 3.08 14.73 8.29
N GLY A 71 3.14 15.02 7.03
CA GLY A 71 4.12 14.40 6.14
C GLY A 71 3.67 13.02 5.71
N GLU A 72 4.58 12.09 5.60
CA GLU A 72 4.22 10.76 5.16
C GLU A 72 3.57 9.95 6.24
N LEU A 73 2.43 9.38 5.94
CA LEU A 73 1.72 8.50 6.85
C LEU A 73 1.57 7.16 6.16
N SER A 74 1.76 6.07 6.87
CA SER A 74 1.62 4.74 6.31
C SER A 74 0.82 3.84 7.20
N GLY A 75 0.17 2.89 6.59
CA GLY A 75 -0.56 1.86 7.31
C GLY A 75 -0.22 0.51 6.74
N LYS A 76 -0.03 -0.49 7.60
CA LYS A 76 0.30 -1.82 7.16
C LYS A 76 -0.94 -2.54 6.70
N LEU A 77 -0.88 -3.25 5.61
CA LEU A 77 -2.03 -3.95 5.08
C LEU A 77 -1.83 -5.46 4.99
N ASP A 78 -0.76 -5.91 4.38
CA ASP A 78 -0.45 -7.33 4.22
C ASP A 78 -1.60 -8.12 3.60
N LEU A 79 -2.13 -7.65 2.51
CA LEU A 79 -3.26 -8.30 1.84
C LEU A 79 -2.75 -9.17 0.70
N ALA A 80 -2.93 -10.46 0.82
CA ALA A 80 -2.40 -11.40 -0.15
C ALA A 80 -3.46 -12.14 -0.94
N SER A 81 -4.72 -11.99 -0.61
CA SER A 81 -5.79 -12.72 -1.27
C SER A 81 -7.06 -11.89 -1.27
N ARG A 82 -8.03 -12.29 -2.05
CA ARG A 82 -9.34 -11.63 -2.02
C ARG A 82 -9.98 -11.75 -0.65
N TYR A 83 -9.74 -12.86 0.03
CA TYR A 83 -10.25 -13.04 1.38
C TYR A 83 -9.71 -11.92 2.29
N ASP A 84 -8.42 -11.66 2.19
CA ASP A 84 -7.79 -10.62 2.99
C ASP A 84 -8.35 -9.25 2.63
N VAL A 85 -8.54 -9.00 1.34
CA VAL A 85 -9.09 -7.73 0.88
C VAL A 85 -10.50 -7.53 1.42
N ASP A 86 -11.32 -8.58 1.35
CA ASP A 86 -12.69 -8.47 1.83
C ASP A 86 -12.72 -8.22 3.33
N ALA A 87 -11.83 -8.84 4.07
CA ALA A 87 -11.76 -8.62 5.51
C ALA A 87 -11.37 -7.17 5.82
N PHE A 88 -10.42 -6.63 5.05
CA PHE A 88 -9.99 -5.25 5.22
C PHE A 88 -11.14 -4.29 4.89
N ILE A 89 -11.85 -4.52 3.79
CA ILE A 89 -12.94 -3.66 3.38
C ILE A 89 -14.06 -3.71 4.41
N ARG A 90 -14.31 -4.87 4.99
CA ARG A 90 -15.32 -4.99 6.02
C ARG A 90 -14.94 -4.15 7.23
N LYS A 91 -13.65 -4.13 7.59
CA LYS A 91 -13.21 -3.29 8.67
C LYS A 91 -13.39 -1.82 8.36
N VAL A 92 -13.09 -1.41 7.14
CA VAL A 92 -13.26 -0.02 6.73
C VAL A 92 -14.74 0.37 6.86
N GLU A 93 -15.62 -0.52 6.46
CA GLU A 93 -17.06 -0.22 6.49
C GLU A 93 -17.60 -0.20 7.92
N GLU A 94 -17.05 -1.03 8.78
CA GLU A 94 -17.56 -1.12 10.15
C GLU A 94 -17.04 -0.04 11.06
N GLU A 95 -15.85 0.50 10.76
CA GLU A 95 -15.26 1.51 11.62
C GLU A 95 -15.76 2.88 11.21
N LYS A 96 -16.85 3.31 11.78
CA LYS A 96 -17.48 4.53 11.37
C LYS A 96 -16.65 5.77 11.61
N ASN A 97 -15.74 5.71 12.56
CA ASN A 97 -14.92 6.86 12.87
C ASN A 97 -13.54 6.81 12.22
N SER A 98 -13.32 5.84 11.33
CA SER A 98 -12.05 5.71 10.66
C SER A 98 -12.25 5.81 9.17
N ILE A 99 -11.26 6.32 8.48
CA ILE A 99 -11.30 6.37 7.03
C ILE A 99 -9.99 5.84 6.49
N PRO A 100 -9.97 5.29 5.29
CA PRO A 100 -8.72 4.84 4.71
C PRO A 100 -7.77 6.01 4.53
N LEU A 101 -6.48 5.77 4.64
CA LEU A 101 -5.51 6.83 4.49
C LEU A 101 -5.65 7.52 3.14
N SER A 102 -5.94 6.79 2.09
CA SER A 102 -6.04 7.38 0.76
C SER A 102 -7.11 8.47 0.69
N ALA A 103 -8.11 8.41 1.54
CA ALA A 103 -9.16 9.41 1.53
C ALA A 103 -8.67 10.76 2.04
N LEU A 104 -7.54 10.78 2.74
CA LEU A 104 -7.03 12.04 3.26
C LEU A 104 -6.32 12.86 2.20
N THR A 105 -6.03 12.29 1.03
CA THR A 105 -5.33 13.00 -0.02
C THR A 105 -6.08 12.89 -1.34
N ASP A 106 -7.40 12.91 -1.28
CA ASP A 106 -8.25 12.85 -2.46
C ASP A 106 -7.98 11.60 -3.28
N GLY A 107 -7.72 10.52 -2.62
CA GLY A 107 -7.51 9.24 -3.30
C GLY A 107 -6.09 8.97 -3.76
N VAL A 108 -5.18 9.92 -3.63
CA VAL A 108 -3.80 9.74 -4.08
C VAL A 108 -3.01 9.01 -3.02
N HIS A 109 -2.38 7.92 -3.36
CA HIS A 109 -1.62 7.13 -2.39
C HIS A 109 -0.60 6.25 -3.08
N LEU A 110 0.30 5.70 -2.30
CA LEU A 110 1.30 4.77 -2.78
C LEU A 110 1.08 3.43 -2.11
N HIS A 111 1.33 2.35 -2.85
CA HIS A 111 1.33 1.02 -2.26
C HIS A 111 2.67 0.38 -2.54
N ARG A 112 3.25 -0.27 -1.54
CA ARG A 112 4.35 -1.17 -1.81
C ARG A 112 3.72 -2.53 -2.00
N ILE A 113 4.13 -3.24 -3.02
CA ILE A 113 3.59 -4.56 -3.28
C ILE A 113 4.72 -5.53 -3.48
N ARG A 114 4.50 -6.76 -3.02
CA ARG A 114 5.47 -7.82 -3.21
C ARG A 114 4.91 -8.68 -4.32
N TYR A 115 5.62 -8.73 -5.45
CA TYR A 115 5.10 -9.39 -6.63
C TYR A 115 5.88 -10.67 -6.92
N ARG A 116 5.30 -11.57 -7.72
CA ARG A 116 5.90 -12.85 -7.98
C ARG A 116 7.07 -12.75 -8.94
N ASP A 117 6.93 -12.02 -10.02
CA ASP A 117 7.99 -11.81 -10.99
C ASP A 117 7.73 -10.51 -11.74
N ALA A 118 8.70 -10.08 -12.53
CA ALA A 118 8.61 -8.80 -13.22
C ALA A 118 7.44 -8.75 -14.19
N GLU A 119 7.13 -9.86 -14.82
CA GLU A 119 6.03 -9.88 -15.76
C GLU A 119 4.70 -9.69 -15.04
N SER A 120 4.53 -10.32 -13.88
CA SER A 120 3.32 -10.13 -13.08
C SER A 120 3.17 -8.70 -12.65
N PHE A 121 4.26 -8.06 -12.25
CA PHE A 121 4.23 -6.68 -11.82
C PHE A 121 3.81 -5.78 -12.98
N THR A 122 4.33 -6.01 -14.16
CA THR A 122 3.96 -5.23 -15.34
C THR A 122 2.48 -5.41 -15.65
N ARG A 123 1.98 -6.62 -15.56
CA ARG A 123 0.57 -6.86 -15.83
C ARG A 123 -0.35 -6.18 -14.83
N ILE A 124 0.06 -6.17 -13.56
CA ILE A 124 -0.72 -5.51 -12.53
C ILE A 124 -0.78 -4.01 -12.82
N LYS A 125 0.37 -3.41 -13.19
CA LYS A 125 0.40 -2.00 -13.48
C LYS A 125 -0.45 -1.66 -14.69
N GLU A 126 -0.43 -2.50 -15.71
CA GLU A 126 -1.24 -2.26 -16.89
C GLU A 126 -2.73 -2.37 -16.58
N ALA A 127 -3.11 -3.33 -15.76
CA ALA A 127 -4.51 -3.48 -15.38
C ALA A 127 -4.99 -2.28 -14.58
N LEU A 128 -4.16 -1.77 -13.70
CA LEU A 128 -4.54 -0.58 -12.93
C LEU A 128 -4.58 0.66 -13.82
N ARG A 129 -3.71 0.73 -14.82
CA ARG A 129 -3.71 1.86 -15.74
C ARG A 129 -4.99 1.84 -16.58
N GLU A 130 -5.44 0.67 -17.00
CA GLU A 130 -6.66 0.58 -17.77
C GLU A 130 -7.88 0.99 -16.96
N LYS A 131 -7.83 0.82 -15.65
CA LYS A 131 -8.94 1.22 -14.80
C LYS A 131 -8.79 2.66 -14.34
N HIS A 132 -7.78 3.35 -14.85
CA HIS A 132 -7.49 4.74 -14.51
C HIS A 132 -7.18 4.91 -13.02
N ILE A 133 -6.61 3.90 -12.41
CA ILE A 133 -6.22 3.94 -11.01
C ILE A 133 -4.74 4.27 -10.88
N LEU A 134 -3.91 3.73 -11.78
CA LEU A 134 -2.48 3.97 -11.68
C LEU A 134 -2.13 5.38 -12.15
N ILE A 135 -1.29 6.08 -11.37
CA ILE A 135 -0.82 7.36 -11.75
C ILE A 135 0.56 7.16 -12.19
N ASP A 136 1.07 7.19 -13.10
CA ASP A 136 2.39 6.95 -13.36
C ASP A 136 3.09 8.08 -13.87
#